data_6333d251a484e52707d55c5883389b7e
#
_entry.id   6333d251a484e52707d55c5883389b7e
#
_cell.length_a   1.000
_cell.length_b   1.000
_cell.length_c   1.000
_cell.angle_alpha   90.00
_cell.angle_beta   90.00
_cell.angle_gamma   90.00
#
_symmetry.space_group_name_H-M   'P 1'
#
loop_
_entity.id
_entity.type
_entity.pdbx_description
1 polymer ?
#
loop_
_entity_poly.entity_id
_entity_poly.type
_entity_poly.pdbx_seq_one_letter_code
_entity_poly.pdbx_strand_id
1 'polypeptide(L)'
;MKGTTHVHYELLRALRNWRTLFLSFALPLVVYCLIVPENRHAVTDGIPFPLYFMTAMAAYGAMWGAINPGARIARDRSKGWVRALRITPLRARTEIVAKVLTAYLVALLTLALLYLAGALLGVRLDAAQWFEMTGLLLVGLAPFVAAGIALGHVVSVDALPAAMGGFVVLLALLGGAFGQLFSRGAMLTIVKLLPSYWLVHAGSSVVGSGSWPAEGWIVVAVWALCLTPLAVLAYRHDTGEV
;
A
#
# COMPACT_ATOMS: atom_id res chain seq x y z
N MET A 1 7.17 -23.21 -18.54
CA MET A 1 6.96 -21.76 -18.78
C MET A 1 8.16 -21.00 -18.22
N LYS A 2 8.74 -20.05 -18.97
CA LYS A 2 9.81 -19.20 -18.44
C LYS A 2 9.24 -18.31 -17.36
N GLY A 3 9.94 -18.09 -16.24
CA GLY A 3 9.45 -17.28 -15.11
C GLY A 3 8.99 -15.87 -15.50
N THR A 4 9.59 -15.29 -16.54
CA THR A 4 9.20 -14.00 -17.12
C THR A 4 7.78 -13.99 -17.70
N THR A 5 7.35 -15.08 -18.32
CA THR A 5 5.97 -15.22 -18.87
C THR A 5 4.93 -15.25 -17.75
N HIS A 6 5.24 -15.90 -16.63
CA HIS A 6 4.35 -15.93 -15.46
C HIS A 6 4.18 -14.54 -14.83
N VAL A 7 5.28 -13.80 -14.63
CA VAL A 7 5.25 -12.42 -14.11
C VAL A 7 4.40 -11.54 -15.03
N HIS A 8 4.60 -11.60 -16.34
CA HIS A 8 3.81 -10.81 -17.31
C HIS A 8 2.31 -11.11 -17.22
N TYR A 9 1.95 -12.40 -17.08
CA TYR A 9 0.54 -12.82 -16.96
C TYR A 9 -0.10 -12.33 -15.66
N GLU A 10 0.64 -12.38 -14.55
CA GLU A 10 0.17 -11.85 -13.25
C GLU A 10 -0.03 -10.33 -13.28
N LEU A 11 0.86 -9.59 -13.94
CA LEU A 11 0.71 -8.15 -14.14
C LEU A 11 -0.55 -7.82 -14.96
N LEU A 12 -0.76 -8.48 -16.10
CA LEU A 12 -1.96 -8.30 -16.92
C LEU A 12 -3.24 -8.67 -16.16
N ARG A 13 -3.22 -9.75 -15.39
CA ARG A 13 -4.36 -10.18 -14.57
C ARG A 13 -4.70 -9.15 -13.49
N ALA A 14 -3.71 -8.50 -12.91
CA ALA A 14 -3.92 -7.44 -11.94
C ALA A 14 -4.56 -6.21 -12.58
N LEU A 15 -4.04 -5.77 -13.73
CA LEU A 15 -4.57 -4.62 -14.47
C LEU A 15 -5.99 -4.86 -15.01
N ARG A 16 -6.37 -6.11 -15.26
CA ARG A 16 -7.74 -6.48 -15.67
C ARG A 16 -8.72 -6.61 -14.52
N ASN A 17 -8.28 -6.59 -13.26
CA ASN A 17 -9.16 -6.67 -12.11
C ASN A 17 -9.67 -5.26 -11.71
N TRP A 18 -10.68 -4.79 -12.45
CA TRP A 18 -11.22 -3.45 -12.28
C TRP A 18 -11.71 -3.13 -10.85
N ARG A 19 -12.20 -4.13 -10.10
CA ARG A 19 -12.64 -3.93 -8.70
C ARG A 19 -11.49 -3.52 -7.80
N THR A 20 -10.34 -4.19 -7.95
CA THR A 20 -9.13 -3.84 -7.22
C THR A 20 -8.63 -2.46 -7.59
N LEU A 21 -8.57 -2.19 -8.89
CA LEU A 21 -8.12 -0.91 -9.40
C LEU A 21 -9.04 0.22 -8.93
N PHE A 22 -10.36 0.00 -8.96
CA PHE A 22 -11.34 0.97 -8.49
C PHE A 22 -11.10 1.36 -7.03
N LEU A 23 -10.94 0.40 -6.12
CA LEU A 23 -10.68 0.66 -4.70
C LEU A 23 -9.31 1.27 -4.46
N SER A 24 -8.31 0.90 -5.27
CA SER A 24 -6.93 1.39 -5.10
C SER A 24 -6.75 2.82 -5.57
N PHE A 25 -7.39 3.25 -6.65
CA PHE A 25 -7.17 4.59 -7.19
C PHE A 25 -8.45 5.40 -7.47
N ALA A 26 -9.56 4.79 -7.92
CA ALA A 26 -10.73 5.58 -8.29
C ALA A 26 -11.39 6.21 -7.06
N LEU A 27 -11.57 5.44 -5.98
CA LEU A 27 -12.13 5.97 -4.74
C LEU A 27 -11.27 7.10 -4.15
N PRO A 28 -9.96 6.92 -3.88
CA PRO A 28 -9.13 8.01 -3.35
C PRO A 28 -9.03 9.19 -4.32
N LEU A 29 -9.01 8.96 -5.63
CA LEU A 29 -9.00 10.03 -6.63
C LEU A 29 -10.28 10.87 -6.61
N VAL A 30 -11.45 10.21 -6.57
CA VAL A 30 -12.74 10.90 -6.47
C VAL A 30 -12.83 11.71 -5.20
N VAL A 31 -12.48 11.12 -4.06
CA VAL A 31 -12.48 11.82 -2.76
C VAL A 31 -11.53 13.02 -2.79
N TYR A 32 -10.34 12.86 -3.38
CA TYR A 32 -9.38 13.94 -3.56
C TYR A 32 -9.97 15.09 -4.39
N CYS A 33 -10.52 14.77 -5.57
CA CYS A 33 -11.08 15.77 -6.49
C CYS A 33 -12.34 16.48 -5.94
N LEU A 34 -13.07 15.85 -5.02
CA LEU A 34 -14.25 16.46 -4.41
C LEU A 34 -13.88 17.40 -3.25
N ILE A 35 -12.90 17.01 -2.42
CA ILE A 35 -12.59 17.73 -1.18
C ILE A 35 -11.61 18.89 -1.40
N VAL A 36 -10.61 18.70 -2.24
CA VAL A 36 -9.52 19.68 -2.43
C VAL A 36 -9.98 21.01 -3.00
N PRO A 37 -10.89 21.08 -3.99
CA PRO A 37 -11.32 22.38 -4.55
C PRO A 37 -11.89 23.34 -3.52
N GLU A 38 -12.58 22.83 -2.49
CA GLU A 38 -13.18 23.63 -1.43
C GLU A 38 -12.17 24.08 -0.35
N ASN A 39 -11.05 23.35 -0.25
CA ASN A 39 -10.05 23.54 0.81
C ASN A 39 -8.68 24.00 0.27
N ARG A 40 -8.64 24.65 -0.90
CA ARG A 40 -7.37 25.00 -1.60
C ARG A 40 -6.42 25.86 -0.77
N HIS A 41 -6.96 26.72 0.08
CA HIS A 41 -6.19 27.69 0.87
C HIS A 41 -5.98 27.22 2.32
N ALA A 42 -6.51 26.06 2.70
CA ALA A 42 -6.31 25.51 4.01
C ALA A 42 -4.87 25.01 4.19
N VAL A 43 -4.40 25.04 5.42
CA VAL A 43 -3.07 24.52 5.81
C VAL A 43 -3.28 23.44 6.86
N THR A 44 -2.62 22.32 6.67
CA THR A 44 -2.65 21.18 7.59
C THR A 44 -1.22 20.67 7.75
N ASP A 45 -0.78 20.42 8.98
CA ASP A 45 0.61 20.02 9.28
C ASP A 45 1.69 20.98 8.76
N GLY A 46 1.39 22.27 8.70
CA GLY A 46 2.32 23.27 8.20
C GLY A 46 2.52 23.28 6.68
N ILE A 47 1.78 22.45 5.93
CA ILE A 47 1.81 22.39 4.48
C ILE A 47 0.43 22.67 3.87
N PRO A 48 0.35 23.10 2.59
CA PRO A 48 -0.92 23.28 1.90
C PRO A 48 -1.79 22.02 1.94
N PHE A 49 -3.07 22.18 2.28
CA PHE A 49 -4.01 21.06 2.35
C PHE A 49 -4.07 20.19 1.08
N PRO A 50 -4.01 20.75 -0.16
CA PRO A 50 -3.97 19.96 -1.36
C PRO A 50 -2.81 18.95 -1.40
N LEU A 51 -1.64 19.32 -0.92
CA LEU A 51 -0.48 18.45 -0.84
C LEU A 51 -0.65 17.39 0.25
N TYR A 52 -1.06 17.79 1.45
CA TYR A 52 -1.33 16.85 2.55
C TYR A 52 -2.33 15.80 2.13
N PHE A 53 -3.47 16.23 1.58
CA PHE A 53 -4.56 15.32 1.23
C PHE A 53 -4.24 14.47 0.01
N MET A 54 -3.44 14.98 -0.96
CA MET A 54 -2.91 14.18 -2.07
C MET A 54 -2.07 13.02 -1.56
N THR A 55 -1.12 13.30 -0.66
CA THR A 55 -0.25 12.26 -0.08
C THR A 55 -1.05 11.26 0.74
N ALA A 56 -2.02 11.74 1.52
CA ALA A 56 -2.89 10.90 2.32
C ALA A 56 -3.73 9.93 1.45
N MET A 57 -4.33 10.44 0.39
CA MET A 57 -5.11 9.61 -0.56
C MET A 57 -4.21 8.69 -1.38
N ALA A 58 -3.02 9.15 -1.74
CA ALA A 58 -2.01 8.32 -2.42
C ALA A 58 -1.54 7.16 -1.51
N ALA A 59 -1.26 7.44 -0.24
CA ALA A 59 -0.91 6.42 0.75
C ALA A 59 -2.05 5.40 0.93
N TYR A 60 -3.29 5.87 1.10
CA TYR A 60 -4.47 5.01 1.24
C TYR A 60 -4.66 4.08 0.05
N GLY A 61 -4.66 4.62 -1.16
CA GLY A 61 -4.83 3.82 -2.38
C GLY A 61 -3.66 2.87 -2.64
N ALA A 62 -2.42 3.30 -2.33
CA ALA A 62 -1.24 2.46 -2.44
C ALA A 62 -1.24 1.31 -1.43
N MET A 63 -1.70 1.52 -0.20
CA MET A 63 -1.91 0.45 0.80
C MET A 63 -2.91 -0.60 0.30
N TRP A 64 -4.02 -0.18 -0.33
CA TRP A 64 -4.96 -1.10 -0.98
C TRP A 64 -4.27 -1.92 -2.07
N GLY A 65 -3.50 -1.28 -2.95
CA GLY A 65 -2.72 -1.95 -3.99
C GLY A 65 -1.71 -2.95 -3.41
N ALA A 66 -1.03 -2.57 -2.34
CA ALA A 66 0.00 -3.37 -1.69
C ALA A 66 -0.55 -4.63 -1.01
N ILE A 67 -1.71 -4.56 -0.37
CA ILE A 67 -2.33 -5.69 0.34
C ILE A 67 -3.06 -6.65 -0.62
N ASN A 68 -3.52 -6.16 -1.76
CA ASN A 68 -4.38 -6.90 -2.68
C ASN A 68 -3.83 -8.24 -3.24
N PRO A 69 -2.51 -8.46 -3.41
CA PRO A 69 -1.98 -9.78 -3.75
C PRO A 69 -2.48 -10.90 -2.83
N GLY A 70 -2.74 -10.61 -1.56
CA GLY A 70 -3.31 -11.57 -0.61
C GLY A 70 -4.67 -12.11 -1.05
N ALA A 71 -5.54 -11.25 -1.59
CA ALA A 71 -6.85 -11.69 -2.10
C ALA A 71 -6.73 -12.66 -3.28
N ARG A 72 -5.66 -12.57 -4.06
CA ARG A 72 -5.36 -13.52 -5.14
C ARG A 72 -4.81 -14.82 -4.60
N ILE A 73 -3.90 -14.76 -3.63
CA ILE A 73 -3.35 -15.94 -2.95
C ILE A 73 -4.48 -16.79 -2.37
N ALA A 74 -5.37 -16.20 -1.58
CA ALA A 74 -6.48 -16.94 -0.96
C ALA A 74 -7.43 -17.56 -2.00
N ARG A 75 -7.74 -16.84 -3.09
CA ARG A 75 -8.55 -17.39 -4.19
C ARG A 75 -7.86 -18.52 -4.94
N ASP A 76 -6.55 -18.42 -5.14
CA ASP A 76 -5.77 -19.45 -5.82
C ASP A 76 -5.69 -20.71 -4.92
N ARG A 77 -5.59 -20.54 -3.57
CA ARG A 77 -5.67 -21.63 -2.59
C ARG A 77 -7.02 -22.35 -2.64
N SER A 78 -8.13 -21.63 -2.57
CA SER A 78 -9.47 -22.21 -2.55
C SER A 78 -9.79 -23.02 -3.82
N LYS A 79 -9.15 -22.70 -4.95
CA LYS A 79 -9.30 -23.42 -6.20
C LYS A 79 -8.33 -24.60 -6.38
N GLY A 80 -7.53 -24.90 -5.36
CA GLY A 80 -6.51 -25.95 -5.45
C GLY A 80 -5.34 -25.63 -6.37
N TRP A 81 -5.19 -24.37 -6.79
CA TRP A 81 -4.13 -23.91 -7.71
C TRP A 81 -2.73 -24.19 -7.16
N VAL A 82 -2.57 -24.12 -5.83
CA VAL A 82 -1.30 -24.45 -5.17
C VAL A 82 -0.87 -25.91 -5.45
N ARG A 83 -1.82 -26.85 -5.52
CA ARG A 83 -1.53 -28.24 -5.91
C ARG A 83 -1.12 -28.36 -7.37
N ALA A 84 -1.79 -27.61 -8.26
CA ALA A 84 -1.44 -27.58 -9.68
C ALA A 84 -0.04 -26.96 -9.93
N LEU A 85 0.36 -25.97 -9.15
CA LEU A 85 1.69 -25.36 -9.25
C LEU A 85 2.82 -26.33 -8.86
N ARG A 86 2.58 -27.27 -7.93
CA ARG A 86 3.59 -28.26 -7.51
C ARG A 86 4.02 -29.24 -8.60
N ILE A 87 3.16 -29.51 -9.57
CA ILE A 87 3.50 -30.34 -10.76
C ILE A 87 4.15 -29.53 -11.87
N THR A 88 4.33 -28.23 -11.68
CA THR A 88 5.01 -27.35 -12.64
C THR A 88 6.43 -27.01 -12.15
N PRO A 89 7.40 -26.78 -13.05
CA PRO A 89 8.77 -26.42 -12.67
C PRO A 89 8.89 -24.95 -12.18
N LEU A 90 7.80 -24.33 -11.75
CA LEU A 90 7.79 -22.96 -11.23
C LEU A 90 8.35 -22.92 -9.81
N ARG A 91 9.38 -22.08 -9.62
CA ARG A 91 9.97 -21.87 -8.30
C ARG A 91 9.06 -20.97 -7.47
N ALA A 92 8.80 -21.34 -6.22
CA ALA A 92 8.04 -20.55 -5.23
C ALA A 92 8.47 -19.07 -5.15
N ARG A 93 9.77 -18.82 -5.26
CA ARG A 93 10.33 -17.45 -5.29
C ARG A 93 9.78 -16.62 -6.47
N THR A 94 9.59 -17.23 -7.64
CA THR A 94 9.07 -16.52 -8.82
C THR A 94 7.62 -16.06 -8.61
N GLU A 95 6.82 -16.86 -7.93
CA GLU A 95 5.44 -16.52 -7.60
C GLU A 95 5.37 -15.35 -6.62
N ILE A 96 6.15 -15.40 -5.52
CA ILE A 96 6.19 -14.31 -4.54
C ILE A 96 6.67 -13.00 -5.21
N VAL A 97 7.75 -13.07 -5.99
CA VAL A 97 8.28 -11.90 -6.72
C VAL A 97 7.22 -11.32 -7.67
N ALA A 98 6.48 -12.16 -8.40
CA ALA A 98 5.41 -11.70 -9.28
C ALA A 98 4.31 -10.95 -8.51
N LYS A 99 3.94 -11.43 -7.32
CA LYS A 99 2.93 -10.78 -6.46
C LYS A 99 3.44 -9.46 -5.87
N VAL A 100 4.70 -9.40 -5.44
CA VAL A 100 5.35 -8.17 -4.97
C VAL A 100 5.42 -7.13 -6.09
N LEU A 101 5.92 -7.51 -7.27
CA LEU A 101 6.00 -6.61 -8.43
C LEU A 101 4.61 -6.07 -8.83
N THR A 102 3.59 -6.92 -8.76
CA THR A 102 2.21 -6.50 -9.06
C THR A 102 1.69 -5.50 -8.02
N ALA A 103 2.00 -5.70 -6.74
CA ALA A 103 1.63 -4.77 -5.67
C ALA A 103 2.22 -3.38 -5.92
N TYR A 104 3.53 -3.32 -6.19
CA TYR A 104 4.22 -2.07 -6.48
C TYR A 104 3.77 -1.42 -7.79
N LEU A 105 3.46 -2.20 -8.83
CA LEU A 105 2.91 -1.65 -10.08
C LEU A 105 1.57 -0.95 -9.83
N VAL A 106 0.65 -1.59 -9.10
CA VAL A 106 -0.66 -0.99 -8.77
C VAL A 106 -0.47 0.25 -7.90
N ALA A 107 0.45 0.20 -6.93
CA ALA A 107 0.78 1.36 -6.11
C ALA A 107 1.32 2.52 -6.96
N LEU A 108 2.29 2.28 -7.84
CA LEU A 108 2.84 3.30 -8.74
C LEU A 108 1.78 3.93 -9.65
N LEU A 109 0.86 3.12 -10.19
CA LEU A 109 -0.26 3.65 -10.97
C LEU A 109 -1.17 4.55 -10.14
N THR A 110 -1.45 4.16 -8.89
CA THR A 110 -2.22 4.97 -7.94
C THR A 110 -1.51 6.30 -7.66
N LEU A 111 -0.22 6.25 -7.34
CA LEU A 111 0.59 7.45 -7.11
C LEU A 111 0.59 8.37 -8.33
N ALA A 112 0.83 7.84 -9.53
CA ALA A 112 0.86 8.61 -10.76
C ALA A 112 -0.46 9.35 -11.03
N LEU A 113 -1.60 8.68 -10.80
CA LEU A 113 -2.93 9.29 -10.99
C LEU A 113 -3.21 10.38 -9.96
N LEU A 114 -2.88 10.15 -8.69
CA LEU A 114 -3.06 11.14 -7.62
C LEU A 114 -2.10 12.33 -7.80
N TYR A 115 -0.87 12.09 -8.22
CA TYR A 115 0.10 13.15 -8.52
C TYR A 115 -0.35 14.01 -9.69
N LEU A 116 -0.88 13.40 -10.76
CA LEU A 116 -1.46 14.12 -11.88
C LEU A 116 -2.62 15.00 -11.41
N ALA A 117 -3.55 14.46 -10.62
CA ALA A 117 -4.65 15.22 -10.06
C ALA A 117 -4.15 16.35 -9.13
N GLY A 118 -3.16 16.07 -8.29
CA GLY A 118 -2.53 17.07 -7.43
C GLY A 118 -1.90 18.22 -8.21
N ALA A 119 -1.12 17.91 -9.24
CA ALA A 119 -0.51 18.91 -10.11
C ALA A 119 -1.55 19.79 -10.83
N LEU A 120 -2.66 19.18 -11.28
CA LEU A 120 -3.79 19.90 -11.90
C LEU A 120 -4.53 20.79 -10.89
N LEU A 121 -4.63 20.39 -9.64
CA LEU A 121 -5.30 21.14 -8.57
C LEU A 121 -4.36 22.11 -7.82
N GLY A 122 -3.15 22.32 -8.32
CA GLY A 122 -2.27 23.39 -7.83
C GLY A 122 -1.16 22.96 -6.87
N VAL A 123 -0.95 21.66 -6.65
CA VAL A 123 0.23 21.19 -5.91
C VAL A 123 1.48 21.48 -6.73
N ARG A 124 2.44 22.16 -6.11
CA ARG A 124 3.73 22.53 -6.72
C ARG A 124 4.84 21.97 -5.85
N LEU A 125 5.61 21.06 -6.40
CA LEU A 125 6.80 20.49 -5.81
C LEU A 125 7.92 20.48 -6.84
N ASP A 126 9.16 20.58 -6.38
CA ASP A 126 10.32 20.39 -7.23
C ASP A 126 10.47 18.93 -7.66
N ALA A 127 11.17 18.68 -8.76
CA ALA A 127 11.36 17.31 -9.26
C ALA A 127 11.98 16.38 -8.20
N ALA A 128 12.94 16.87 -7.42
CA ALA A 128 13.55 16.13 -6.32
C ALA A 128 12.52 15.70 -5.28
N GLN A 129 11.63 16.62 -4.87
CA GLN A 129 10.57 16.35 -3.88
C GLN A 129 9.57 15.30 -4.38
N TRP A 130 9.20 15.30 -5.65
CA TRP A 130 8.37 14.25 -6.25
C TRP A 130 9.04 12.87 -6.15
N PHE A 131 10.34 12.78 -6.47
CA PHE A 131 11.09 11.52 -6.36
C PHE A 131 11.27 11.07 -4.91
N GLU A 132 11.61 11.96 -4.00
CA GLU A 132 11.75 11.67 -2.57
C GLU A 132 10.44 11.16 -1.98
N MET A 133 9.32 11.85 -2.23
CA MET A 133 8.00 11.43 -1.77
C MET A 133 7.62 10.05 -2.34
N THR A 134 7.88 9.81 -3.62
CA THR A 134 7.64 8.49 -4.24
C THR A 134 8.50 7.43 -3.58
N GLY A 135 9.77 7.71 -3.33
CA GLY A 135 10.69 6.79 -2.65
C GLY A 135 10.21 6.42 -1.25
N LEU A 136 9.83 7.44 -0.45
CA LEU A 136 9.29 7.22 0.89
C LEU A 136 8.02 6.37 0.87
N LEU A 137 7.08 6.68 -0.04
CA LEU A 137 5.84 5.92 -0.18
C LEU A 137 6.12 4.46 -0.58
N LEU A 138 6.99 4.22 -1.57
CA LEU A 138 7.31 2.86 -2.00
C LEU A 138 8.01 2.05 -0.89
N VAL A 139 8.96 2.64 -0.18
CA VAL A 139 9.61 1.97 0.96
C VAL A 139 8.61 1.70 2.08
N GLY A 140 7.77 2.68 2.40
CA GLY A 140 6.74 2.56 3.43
C GLY A 140 5.66 1.52 3.12
N LEU A 141 5.51 1.11 1.86
CA LEU A 141 4.58 0.04 1.47
C LEU A 141 5.09 -1.37 1.75
N ALA A 142 6.39 -1.57 2.01
CA ALA A 142 6.95 -2.90 2.23
C ALA A 142 6.23 -3.72 3.32
N PRO A 143 5.92 -3.16 4.52
CA PRO A 143 5.15 -3.88 5.54
C PRO A 143 3.75 -4.29 5.06
N PHE A 144 3.09 -3.46 4.24
CA PHE A 144 1.74 -3.74 3.74
C PHE A 144 1.72 -4.83 2.68
N VAL A 145 2.73 -4.90 1.83
CA VAL A 145 2.92 -6.01 0.88
C VAL A 145 3.11 -7.32 1.63
N ALA A 146 3.97 -7.33 2.66
CA ALA A 146 4.20 -8.50 3.51
C ALA A 146 2.92 -8.92 4.26
N ALA A 147 2.19 -7.95 4.84
CA ALA A 147 0.90 -8.19 5.50
C ALA A 147 -0.13 -8.80 4.53
N GLY A 148 -0.22 -8.27 3.31
CA GLY A 148 -1.12 -8.80 2.28
C GLY A 148 -0.82 -10.26 1.94
N ILE A 149 0.45 -10.60 1.75
CA ILE A 149 0.88 -11.98 1.48
C ILE A 149 0.54 -12.88 2.68
N ALA A 150 0.86 -12.47 3.91
CA ALA A 150 0.55 -13.24 5.12
C ALA A 150 -0.96 -13.49 5.27
N LEU A 151 -1.79 -12.44 5.15
CA LEU A 151 -3.24 -12.55 5.22
C LEU A 151 -3.80 -13.50 4.15
N GLY A 152 -3.25 -13.47 2.94
CA GLY A 152 -3.66 -14.35 1.84
C GLY A 152 -3.43 -15.83 2.12
N HIS A 153 -2.43 -16.17 2.94
CA HIS A 153 -2.14 -17.54 3.33
C HIS A 153 -2.88 -18.01 4.58
N VAL A 154 -3.31 -17.09 5.46
CA VAL A 154 -3.94 -17.42 6.74
C VAL A 154 -5.45 -17.31 6.69
N VAL A 155 -6.00 -16.30 6.01
CA VAL A 155 -7.43 -15.98 6.04
C VAL A 155 -8.19 -16.72 4.94
N SER A 156 -9.42 -17.13 5.23
CA SER A 156 -10.31 -17.74 4.24
C SER A 156 -10.75 -16.74 3.17
N VAL A 157 -11.12 -17.23 1.98
CA VAL A 157 -11.53 -16.38 0.84
C VAL A 157 -12.71 -15.48 1.18
N ASP A 158 -13.66 -15.99 1.97
CA ASP A 158 -14.89 -15.27 2.31
C ASP A 158 -14.66 -14.16 3.35
N ALA A 159 -13.80 -14.40 4.33
CA ALA A 159 -13.45 -13.43 5.38
C ALA A 159 -12.41 -12.38 4.89
N LEU A 160 -11.65 -12.71 3.86
CA LEU A 160 -10.51 -11.90 3.44
C LEU A 160 -10.87 -10.48 2.98
N PRO A 161 -11.93 -10.22 2.18
CA PRO A 161 -12.29 -8.86 1.79
C PRO A 161 -12.60 -7.95 2.98
N ALA A 162 -13.31 -8.48 3.98
CA ALA A 162 -13.61 -7.75 5.21
C ALA A 162 -12.35 -7.50 6.05
N ALA A 163 -11.51 -8.54 6.22
CA ALA A 163 -10.25 -8.42 6.97
C ALA A 163 -9.30 -7.40 6.33
N MET A 164 -9.09 -7.47 5.03
CA MET A 164 -8.21 -6.54 4.31
C MET A 164 -8.80 -5.12 4.29
N GLY A 165 -10.10 -4.99 4.04
CA GLY A 165 -10.79 -3.72 4.03
C GLY A 165 -10.73 -3.03 5.39
N GLY A 166 -11.11 -3.74 6.43
CA GLY A 166 -11.03 -3.25 7.80
C GLY A 166 -9.62 -2.86 8.21
N PHE A 167 -8.63 -3.69 7.87
CA PHE A 167 -7.22 -3.42 8.18
C PHE A 167 -6.71 -2.14 7.50
N VAL A 168 -6.95 -1.98 6.18
CA VAL A 168 -6.48 -0.79 5.45
C VAL A 168 -7.20 0.47 5.93
N VAL A 169 -8.53 0.42 6.09
CA VAL A 169 -9.31 1.59 6.53
C VAL A 169 -8.92 2.00 7.94
N LEU A 170 -8.75 1.04 8.87
CA LEU A 170 -8.32 1.31 10.23
C LEU A 170 -6.94 1.97 10.27
N LEU A 171 -5.97 1.40 9.54
CA LEU A 171 -4.62 1.95 9.49
C LEU A 171 -4.56 3.32 8.80
N ALA A 172 -5.35 3.53 7.75
CA ALA A 172 -5.46 4.83 7.10
C ALA A 172 -6.08 5.88 8.01
N LEU A 173 -7.13 5.51 8.75
CA LEU A 173 -7.79 6.38 9.72
C LEU A 173 -6.84 6.78 10.85
N LEU A 174 -6.18 5.79 11.46
CA LEU A 174 -5.19 6.03 12.52
C LEU A 174 -3.96 6.79 11.99
N GLY A 175 -3.55 6.54 10.74
CA GLY A 175 -2.48 7.28 10.09
C GLY A 175 -2.81 8.73 9.74
N GLY A 176 -4.10 9.14 9.85
CA GLY A 176 -4.54 10.51 9.56
C GLY A 176 -4.95 10.74 8.10
N ALA A 177 -5.17 9.69 7.30
CA ALA A 177 -5.54 9.86 5.88
C ALA A 177 -6.86 10.61 5.66
N PHE A 178 -7.78 10.52 6.62
CA PHE A 178 -9.09 11.20 6.58
C PHE A 178 -9.16 12.42 7.53
N GLY A 179 -8.01 12.92 7.96
CA GLY A 179 -7.87 14.02 8.91
C GLY A 179 -7.11 13.58 10.16
N GLN A 180 -6.49 14.55 10.82
CA GLN A 180 -5.72 14.29 12.05
C GLN A 180 -6.64 14.08 13.22
N LEU A 181 -6.98 12.83 13.51
CA LEU A 181 -7.78 12.47 14.69
C LEU A 181 -7.01 12.67 16.01
N PHE A 182 -5.69 12.51 15.96
CA PHE A 182 -4.82 12.55 17.14
C PHE A 182 -3.64 13.47 16.88
N SER A 183 -3.77 14.73 17.24
CA SER A 183 -2.73 15.76 17.06
C SER A 183 -1.83 15.96 18.29
N ARG A 184 -2.21 15.41 19.46
CA ARG A 184 -1.49 15.62 20.73
C ARG A 184 -1.67 14.46 21.70
N GLY A 185 -0.74 14.36 22.67
CA GLY A 185 -0.83 13.42 23.79
C GLY A 185 -0.36 11.99 23.46
N ALA A 186 -0.65 11.07 24.39
CA ALA A 186 -0.21 9.66 24.30
C ALA A 186 -0.70 8.94 23.03
N MET A 187 -1.89 9.30 22.54
CA MET A 187 -2.44 8.71 21.31
C MET A 187 -1.60 9.01 20.06
N LEU A 188 -1.05 10.23 19.95
CA LEU A 188 -0.13 10.56 18.86
C LEU A 188 1.12 9.66 18.90
N THR A 189 1.65 9.39 20.09
CA THR A 189 2.82 8.49 20.23
C THR A 189 2.48 7.08 19.76
N ILE A 190 1.30 6.55 20.10
CA ILE A 190 0.84 5.23 19.65
C ILE A 190 0.67 5.19 18.13
N VAL A 191 0.06 6.21 17.55
CA VAL A 191 -0.18 6.26 16.10
C VAL A 191 1.13 6.36 15.32
N LYS A 192 2.14 7.06 15.84
CA LYS A 192 3.49 7.12 15.26
C LYS A 192 4.20 5.76 15.19
N LEU A 193 3.78 4.77 15.99
CA LEU A 193 4.28 3.39 15.88
C LEU A 193 3.69 2.61 14.69
N LEU A 194 2.74 3.19 13.97
CA LEU A 194 2.13 2.58 12.80
C LEU A 194 2.82 3.03 11.52
N PRO A 195 3.12 2.12 10.57
CA PRO A 195 3.75 2.49 9.30
C PRO A 195 2.83 3.37 8.43
N SER A 196 1.52 3.28 8.60
CA SER A 196 0.54 4.12 7.89
C SER A 196 0.67 5.60 8.22
N TYR A 197 1.02 5.96 9.47
CA TYR A 197 1.28 7.34 9.85
C TYR A 197 2.38 7.98 8.99
N TRP A 198 3.49 7.29 8.83
CA TRP A 198 4.63 7.78 8.06
C TRP A 198 4.35 7.85 6.56
N LEU A 199 3.54 6.93 6.03
CA LEU A 199 3.06 7.01 4.65
C LEU A 199 2.23 8.28 4.40
N VAL A 200 1.25 8.54 5.26
CA VAL A 200 0.37 9.72 5.13
C VAL A 200 1.16 11.03 5.27
N HIS A 201 2.16 11.05 6.16
CA HIS A 201 2.98 12.24 6.42
C HIS A 201 4.24 12.34 5.52
N ALA A 202 4.36 11.52 4.48
CA ALA A 202 5.50 11.61 3.55
C ALA A 202 5.59 12.97 2.86
N GLY A 203 4.47 13.58 2.49
CA GLY A 203 4.44 14.90 1.86
C GLY A 203 4.95 16.02 2.78
N SER A 204 4.52 16.05 4.04
CA SER A 204 5.01 17.04 5.02
C SER A 204 6.48 16.82 5.36
N SER A 205 6.93 15.55 5.42
CA SER A 205 8.33 15.22 5.66
C SER A 205 9.23 15.71 4.53
N VAL A 206 8.82 15.53 3.27
CA VAL A 206 9.59 15.97 2.10
C VAL A 206 9.73 17.49 2.03
N VAL A 207 8.64 18.23 2.28
CA VAL A 207 8.69 19.69 2.29
C VAL A 207 9.50 20.23 3.48
N GLY A 208 9.46 19.54 4.63
CA GLY A 208 10.16 19.97 5.84
C GLY A 208 11.65 19.63 5.83
N SER A 209 12.01 18.37 5.60
CA SER A 209 13.37 17.85 5.78
C SER A 209 13.88 16.96 4.64
N GLY A 210 13.11 16.78 3.58
CA GLY A 210 13.42 15.89 2.46
C GLY A 210 13.21 14.40 2.76
N SER A 211 13.07 14.00 4.03
CA SER A 211 12.98 12.60 4.44
C SER A 211 12.19 12.44 5.73
N TRP A 212 11.84 11.20 6.07
CA TRP A 212 11.34 10.89 7.41
C TRP A 212 12.43 11.08 8.46
N PRO A 213 12.07 11.49 9.68
CA PRO A 213 12.98 11.41 10.83
C PRO A 213 13.35 9.95 11.12
N ALA A 214 14.42 9.75 11.91
CA ALA A 214 14.90 8.39 12.25
C ALA A 214 13.81 7.47 12.80
N GLU A 215 12.86 8.02 13.57
CA GLU A 215 11.70 7.28 14.10
C GLU A 215 10.89 6.63 12.98
N GLY A 216 10.61 7.35 11.89
CA GLY A 216 9.84 6.85 10.76
C GLY A 216 10.52 5.68 10.05
N TRP A 217 11.81 5.82 9.80
CA TRP A 217 12.63 4.76 9.22
C TRP A 217 12.67 3.51 10.10
N ILE A 218 12.86 3.69 11.42
CA ILE A 218 12.88 2.58 12.38
C ILE A 218 11.52 1.86 12.39
N VAL A 219 10.42 2.60 12.48
CA VAL A 219 9.08 2.01 12.52
C VAL A 219 8.80 1.20 11.26
N VAL A 220 9.02 1.76 10.07
CA VAL A 220 8.80 1.06 8.80
C VAL A 220 9.70 -0.17 8.69
N ALA A 221 10.98 -0.07 9.08
CA ALA A 221 11.92 -1.19 9.06
C ALA A 221 11.49 -2.30 10.03
N VAL A 222 11.11 -1.98 11.27
CA VAL A 222 10.66 -2.96 12.26
C VAL A 222 9.41 -3.70 11.77
N TRP A 223 8.42 -2.99 11.26
CA TRP A 223 7.22 -3.63 10.73
C TRP A 223 7.53 -4.52 9.51
N ALA A 224 8.40 -4.07 8.60
CA ALA A 224 8.82 -4.87 7.45
C ALA A 224 9.57 -6.13 7.88
N LEU A 225 10.50 -6.00 8.87
CA LEU A 225 11.26 -7.12 9.41
C LEU A 225 10.40 -8.10 10.19
N CYS A 226 9.33 -7.67 10.86
CA CYS A 226 8.41 -8.55 11.57
C CYS A 226 7.43 -9.25 10.60
N LEU A 227 6.87 -8.52 9.64
CA LEU A 227 5.84 -9.06 8.76
C LEU A 227 6.40 -9.95 7.64
N THR A 228 7.62 -9.69 7.17
CA THR A 228 8.24 -10.52 6.12
C THR A 228 8.48 -11.96 6.56
N PRO A 229 9.07 -12.25 7.73
CA PRO A 229 9.15 -13.62 8.26
C PRO A 229 7.78 -14.27 8.47
N LEU A 230 6.79 -13.53 8.96
CA LEU A 230 5.43 -14.03 9.11
C LEU A 230 4.81 -14.43 7.78
N ALA A 231 5.02 -13.64 6.73
CA ALA A 231 4.58 -13.98 5.38
C ALA A 231 5.28 -15.25 4.84
N VAL A 232 6.58 -15.39 5.10
CA VAL A 232 7.35 -16.58 4.71
C VAL A 232 6.91 -17.82 5.50
N LEU A 233 6.65 -17.68 6.79
CA LEU A 233 6.14 -18.77 7.63
C LEU A 233 4.74 -19.21 7.19
N ALA A 234 3.83 -18.26 6.97
CA ALA A 234 2.49 -18.52 6.47
C ALA A 234 2.53 -19.24 5.11
N TYR A 235 3.41 -18.82 4.21
CA TYR A 235 3.64 -19.50 2.94
C TYR A 235 4.14 -20.95 3.13
N ARG A 236 5.14 -21.16 4.00
CA ARG A 236 5.70 -22.50 4.27
C ARG A 236 4.69 -23.44 4.90
N HIS A 237 3.90 -22.95 5.84
CA HIS A 237 2.85 -23.72 6.50
C HIS A 237 1.79 -24.18 5.50
N ASP A 238 1.31 -23.28 4.66
CA ASP A 238 0.32 -23.56 3.62
C ASP A 238 0.84 -24.54 2.53
N THR A 239 2.14 -24.53 2.28
CA THR A 239 2.77 -25.46 1.34
C THR A 239 3.23 -26.78 1.97
N GLY A 240 3.33 -26.86 3.28
CA GLY A 240 3.76 -28.05 4.05
C GLY A 240 2.63 -29.01 4.47
N GLU A 241 1.38 -28.55 4.49
CA GLU A 241 0.20 -29.31 4.92
C GLU A 241 -0.43 -30.21 3.83
N VAL A 242 0.31 -30.61 2.78
CA VAL A 242 -0.22 -31.50 1.72
C VAL A 242 0.71 -32.68 1.50
#